data_4a21ab3dc42282d06a1e14b459bc7cb6
#
_entry.id   4a21ab3dc42282d06a1e14b459bc7cb6
#
_cell.length_a   1.000
_cell.length_b   1.000
_cell.length_c   1.000
_cell.angle_alpha   90.00
_cell.angle_beta   90.00
_cell.angle_gamma   90.00
#
_symmetry.space_group_name_H-M   'P 1'
#
loop_
_entity.id
_entity.type
_entity.pdbx_description
1 polymer ?
#
loop_
_entity_poly.entity_id
_entity_poly.type
_entity_poly.pdbx_seq_one_letter_code
_entity_poly.pdbx_strand_id
1 'polypeptide(L)'
;MYKRQYLSSLLKKQNIPHQVLNAKQHAQEAEVIANAGKPGVVTIATNMAGRGTDIVLGGKKDSNYSWDADHHTVIDNGGLFILGTERHESRRIDNQLRGRSGRQGDPGCSQFFLSLEDDLLRLFITDSRRALFERIGMGDEHIEHRMLSRGIENAQKRIENRNFDIRKNLLEYDDVANDQRSAIYALRNDLLDAEDIEESINGLIIDQFNNIVAVSYTHLTLPTKA
;
A
#
# COMPACT_ATOMS: atom_id res chain seq x y z
N MET A 1 -4.85 1.89 -14.28
CA MET A 1 -5.75 2.86 -14.93
C MET A 1 -6.67 2.20 -15.95
N TYR A 2 -6.16 1.31 -16.78
CA TYR A 2 -6.93 0.62 -17.85
C TYR A 2 -8.03 -0.33 -17.33
N LYS A 3 -7.81 -1.12 -16.27
CA LYS A 3 -8.81 -2.08 -15.74
C LYS A 3 -10.16 -1.42 -15.41
N ARG A 4 -10.16 -0.24 -14.77
CA ARG A 4 -11.40 0.49 -14.41
C ARG A 4 -12.19 0.95 -15.63
N GLN A 5 -11.50 1.52 -16.62
CA GLN A 5 -12.13 1.99 -17.85
C GLN A 5 -12.70 0.83 -18.66
N TYR A 6 -11.97 -0.28 -18.70
CA TYR A 6 -12.40 -1.49 -19.38
C TYR A 6 -13.66 -2.09 -18.71
N LEU A 7 -13.67 -2.25 -17.39
CA LEU A 7 -14.85 -2.70 -16.65
C LEU A 7 -16.05 -1.77 -16.88
N SER A 8 -15.82 -0.44 -16.79
CA SER A 8 -16.88 0.53 -17.07
C SER A 8 -17.42 0.38 -18.47
N SER A 9 -16.57 0.15 -19.48
CA SER A 9 -17.02 -0.05 -20.86
C SER A 9 -17.84 -1.34 -21.05
N LEU A 10 -17.48 -2.40 -20.34
CA LEU A 10 -18.23 -3.66 -20.36
C LEU A 10 -19.61 -3.52 -19.69
N LEU A 11 -19.68 -2.87 -18.53
CA LEU A 11 -20.94 -2.62 -17.83
C LEU A 11 -21.87 -1.73 -18.65
N LYS A 12 -21.32 -0.72 -19.35
CA LYS A 12 -22.09 0.11 -20.29
C LYS A 12 -22.65 -0.69 -21.47
N LYS A 13 -21.87 -1.61 -22.03
CA LYS A 13 -22.35 -2.50 -23.10
C LYS A 13 -23.51 -3.39 -22.66
N GLN A 14 -23.52 -3.77 -21.39
CA GLN A 14 -24.58 -4.59 -20.81
C GLN A 14 -25.72 -3.78 -20.18
N ASN A 15 -25.72 -2.44 -20.37
CA ASN A 15 -26.70 -1.52 -19.79
C ASN A 15 -26.83 -1.60 -18.28
N ILE A 16 -25.74 -1.94 -17.55
CA ILE A 16 -25.69 -1.94 -16.10
C ILE A 16 -25.30 -0.55 -15.61
N PRO A 17 -26.19 0.15 -14.87
CA PRO A 17 -25.88 1.45 -14.31
C PRO A 17 -24.76 1.34 -13.28
N HIS A 18 -23.74 2.16 -13.38
CA HIS A 18 -22.61 2.14 -12.48
C HIS A 18 -21.97 3.52 -12.32
N GLN A 19 -21.30 3.71 -11.20
CA GLN A 19 -20.55 4.92 -10.89
C GLN A 19 -19.05 4.60 -10.82
N VAL A 20 -18.21 5.54 -11.29
CA VAL A 20 -16.76 5.38 -11.27
C VAL A 20 -16.15 6.45 -10.39
N LEU A 21 -15.54 6.03 -9.29
CA LEU A 21 -14.80 6.92 -8.39
C LEU A 21 -13.47 7.33 -9.03
N ASN A 22 -13.28 8.64 -9.17
CA ASN A 22 -12.07 9.23 -9.71
C ASN A 22 -11.44 10.13 -8.63
N ALA A 23 -10.19 9.83 -8.24
CA ALA A 23 -9.45 10.54 -7.19
C ALA A 23 -9.24 12.06 -7.44
N LYS A 24 -9.70 12.58 -8.58
CA LYS A 24 -9.59 14.00 -8.93
C LYS A 24 -10.78 14.87 -8.47
N GLN A 25 -11.85 14.25 -7.94
CA GLN A 25 -13.10 14.96 -7.60
C GLN A 25 -13.56 14.59 -6.19
N HIS A 26 -12.88 15.13 -5.19
CA HIS A 26 -13.16 14.84 -3.76
C HIS A 26 -14.61 15.15 -3.32
N ALA A 27 -15.22 16.20 -3.85
CA ALA A 27 -16.60 16.55 -3.49
C ALA A 27 -17.63 15.50 -3.99
N GLN A 28 -17.44 14.99 -5.21
CA GLN A 28 -18.30 13.96 -5.77
C GLN A 28 -17.99 12.57 -5.16
N GLU A 29 -16.78 12.34 -4.67
CA GLU A 29 -16.39 11.09 -4.02
C GLU A 29 -17.25 10.80 -2.81
N ALA A 30 -17.49 11.78 -1.96
CA ALA A 30 -18.33 11.63 -0.76
C ALA A 30 -19.78 11.26 -1.10
N GLU A 31 -20.34 11.86 -2.14
CA GLU A 31 -21.70 11.58 -2.61
C GLU A 31 -21.82 10.18 -3.23
N VAL A 32 -20.85 9.79 -4.07
CA VAL A 32 -20.82 8.45 -4.65
C VAL A 32 -20.70 7.37 -3.59
N ILE A 33 -19.86 7.59 -2.56
CA ILE A 33 -19.70 6.66 -1.44
C ILE A 33 -20.98 6.58 -0.61
N ALA A 34 -21.64 7.71 -0.34
CA ALA A 34 -22.90 7.74 0.39
C ALA A 34 -24.01 6.95 -0.33
N ASN A 35 -23.97 6.89 -1.66
CA ASN A 35 -24.92 6.14 -2.47
C ASN A 35 -24.49 4.69 -2.73
N ALA A 36 -23.26 4.32 -2.46
CA ALA A 36 -22.72 2.99 -2.76
C ALA A 36 -23.41 1.84 -1.99
N GLY A 37 -24.04 2.14 -0.86
CA GLY A 37 -24.80 1.19 -0.05
C GLY A 37 -26.26 0.99 -0.47
N LYS A 38 -26.74 1.69 -1.50
CA LYS A 38 -28.12 1.52 -1.99
C LYS A 38 -28.28 0.22 -2.77
N PRO A 39 -29.51 -0.37 -2.78
CA PRO A 39 -29.78 -1.58 -3.52
C PRO A 39 -29.54 -1.40 -5.02
N GLY A 40 -28.87 -2.36 -5.65
CA GLY A 40 -28.62 -2.38 -7.10
C GLY A 40 -27.55 -1.39 -7.60
N VAL A 41 -26.91 -0.62 -6.74
CA VAL A 41 -25.86 0.32 -7.14
C VAL A 41 -24.52 -0.40 -7.31
N VAL A 42 -23.88 -0.18 -8.44
CA VAL A 42 -22.53 -0.68 -8.75
C VAL A 42 -21.54 0.47 -8.73
N THR A 43 -20.49 0.36 -7.92
CA THR A 43 -19.45 1.38 -7.79
C THR A 43 -18.08 0.80 -8.15
N ILE A 44 -17.43 1.35 -9.16
CA ILE A 44 -16.06 1.00 -9.54
C ILE A 44 -15.11 1.98 -8.86
N ALA A 45 -14.25 1.47 -7.99
CA ALA A 45 -13.33 2.30 -7.20
C ALA A 45 -11.90 1.75 -7.22
N THR A 46 -10.93 2.57 -6.81
CA THR A 46 -9.62 2.09 -6.39
C THR A 46 -9.68 1.63 -4.93
N ASN A 47 -8.73 0.80 -4.53
CA ASN A 47 -8.59 0.34 -3.14
C ASN A 47 -8.49 1.49 -2.11
N MET A 48 -7.96 2.64 -2.53
CA MET A 48 -7.77 3.83 -1.68
C MET A 48 -9.00 4.74 -1.65
N ALA A 49 -9.90 4.63 -2.62
CA ALA A 49 -11.11 5.48 -2.70
C ALA A 49 -12.02 5.26 -1.49
N GLY A 50 -12.50 6.33 -0.90
CA GLY A 50 -13.35 6.29 0.28
C GLY A 50 -12.66 5.78 1.55
N ARG A 51 -11.33 5.88 1.65
CA ARG A 51 -10.63 5.52 2.87
C ARG A 51 -11.04 6.48 4.01
N GLY A 52 -11.44 5.90 5.15
CA GLY A 52 -11.92 6.67 6.30
C GLY A 52 -13.40 7.02 6.24
N THR A 53 -14.11 6.69 5.15
CA THR A 53 -15.57 6.87 5.03
C THR A 53 -16.26 5.53 5.24
N ASP A 54 -17.37 5.54 5.96
CA ASP A 54 -18.23 4.38 6.14
C ASP A 54 -19.26 4.27 5.01
N ILE A 55 -19.53 3.04 4.55
CA ILE A 55 -20.58 2.76 3.57
C ILE A 55 -21.79 2.26 4.35
N VAL A 56 -22.81 3.10 4.45
CA VAL A 56 -24.04 2.78 5.16
C VAL A 56 -24.97 2.03 4.20
N LEU A 57 -25.44 0.85 4.61
CA LEU A 57 -26.41 0.06 3.85
C LEU A 57 -27.74 0.81 3.76
N GLY A 58 -28.34 0.85 2.56
CA GLY A 58 -29.51 1.69 2.28
C GLY A 58 -29.17 3.12 1.84
N GLY A 59 -27.86 3.52 1.93
CA GLY A 59 -27.40 4.85 1.55
C GLY A 59 -27.53 5.88 2.68
N LYS A 60 -27.47 7.16 2.31
CA LYS A 60 -27.56 8.26 3.28
C LYS A 60 -28.98 8.33 3.88
N LYS A 61 -29.06 8.47 5.20
CA LYS A 61 -30.32 8.59 5.91
C LYS A 61 -30.89 10.01 5.73
N ASP A 62 -31.74 10.20 4.74
CA ASP A 62 -32.46 11.43 4.49
C ASP A 62 -33.93 11.28 4.96
N SER A 63 -34.47 12.32 5.60
CA SER A 63 -35.79 12.33 6.23
C SER A 63 -36.99 12.14 5.27
N ASN A 64 -36.76 12.21 3.95
CA ASN A 64 -37.81 12.12 2.92
C ASN A 64 -37.75 10.80 2.12
N TYR A 65 -36.91 9.86 2.51
CA TYR A 65 -36.72 8.62 1.74
C TYR A 65 -36.99 7.39 2.60
N SER A 66 -37.57 6.34 1.98
CA SER A 66 -37.80 5.04 2.63
C SER A 66 -36.47 4.31 2.90
N TRP A 67 -35.57 4.92 3.67
CA TRP A 67 -34.26 4.37 4.00
C TRP A 67 -34.37 2.97 4.62
N ASP A 68 -35.36 2.77 5.52
CA ASP A 68 -35.55 1.48 6.19
C ASP A 68 -35.85 0.35 5.19
N ALA A 69 -36.65 0.60 4.14
CA ALA A 69 -36.99 -0.37 3.12
C ALA A 69 -35.75 -0.74 2.28
N ASP A 70 -34.96 0.23 1.88
CA ASP A 70 -33.72 0.00 1.13
C ASP A 70 -32.68 -0.72 2.00
N HIS A 71 -32.56 -0.36 3.27
CA HIS A 71 -31.66 -0.99 4.22
C HIS A 71 -32.02 -2.48 4.41
N HIS A 72 -33.29 -2.79 4.67
CA HIS A 72 -33.77 -4.16 4.77
C HIS A 72 -33.54 -4.94 3.48
N THR A 73 -33.84 -4.34 2.33
CA THR A 73 -33.61 -4.98 1.02
C THR A 73 -32.15 -5.38 0.81
N VAL A 74 -31.20 -4.50 1.20
CA VAL A 74 -29.77 -4.80 1.08
C VAL A 74 -29.35 -5.88 2.05
N ILE A 75 -29.84 -5.87 3.29
CA ILE A 75 -29.55 -6.88 4.30
C ILE A 75 -30.05 -8.26 3.86
N ASP A 76 -31.31 -8.34 3.39
CA ASP A 76 -31.93 -9.59 2.93
C ASP A 76 -31.20 -10.20 1.73
N ASN A 77 -30.57 -9.37 0.91
CA ASN A 77 -29.72 -9.80 -0.20
C ASN A 77 -28.25 -10.11 0.22
N GLY A 78 -27.94 -10.12 1.52
CA GLY A 78 -26.62 -10.48 2.04
C GLY A 78 -25.65 -9.31 2.22
N GLY A 79 -26.13 -8.06 2.17
CA GLY A 79 -25.36 -6.87 2.46
C GLY A 79 -24.45 -6.41 1.31
N LEU A 80 -23.40 -5.67 1.64
CA LEU A 80 -22.47 -5.12 0.66
C LEU A 80 -21.54 -6.23 0.12
N PHE A 81 -21.56 -6.42 -1.21
CA PHE A 81 -20.66 -7.32 -1.90
C PHE A 81 -19.41 -6.57 -2.40
N ILE A 82 -18.22 -6.98 -1.96
CA ILE A 82 -16.94 -6.43 -2.40
C ILE A 82 -16.29 -7.37 -3.41
N LEU A 83 -16.12 -6.88 -4.63
CA LEU A 83 -15.44 -7.60 -5.70
C LEU A 83 -14.04 -7.00 -5.91
N GLY A 84 -13.00 -7.78 -5.63
CA GLY A 84 -11.60 -7.42 -5.91
C GLY A 84 -11.14 -8.03 -7.23
N THR A 85 -10.53 -7.24 -8.11
CA THR A 85 -10.01 -7.70 -9.41
C THR A 85 -8.51 -7.97 -9.39
N GLU A 86 -7.86 -7.78 -8.23
CA GLU A 86 -6.44 -8.07 -8.01
C GLU A 86 -6.14 -8.15 -6.52
N ARG A 87 -5.04 -8.79 -6.16
CA ARG A 87 -4.47 -8.74 -4.82
C ARG A 87 -3.39 -7.67 -4.73
N HIS A 88 -3.29 -7.05 -3.57
CA HIS A 88 -2.21 -6.11 -3.28
C HIS A 88 -0.97 -6.84 -2.75
N GLU A 89 0.16 -6.16 -2.78
CA GLU A 89 1.41 -6.67 -2.22
C GLU A 89 1.32 -6.89 -0.70
N SER A 90 0.47 -6.14 -0.01
CA SER A 90 0.26 -6.25 1.43
C SER A 90 -1.13 -6.81 1.75
N ARG A 91 -1.14 -7.87 2.57
CA ARG A 91 -2.37 -8.48 3.09
C ARG A 91 -3.23 -7.48 3.87
N ARG A 92 -2.59 -6.51 4.53
CA ARG A 92 -3.29 -5.46 5.28
C ARG A 92 -4.21 -4.63 4.38
N ILE A 93 -3.77 -4.31 3.16
CA ILE A 93 -4.56 -3.55 2.19
C ILE A 93 -5.75 -4.37 1.71
N ASP A 94 -5.56 -5.66 1.44
CA ASP A 94 -6.66 -6.56 1.08
C ASP A 94 -7.69 -6.67 2.21
N ASN A 95 -7.24 -6.76 3.45
CA ASN A 95 -8.12 -6.80 4.61
C ASN A 95 -8.87 -5.46 4.82
N GLN A 96 -8.24 -4.32 4.52
CA GLN A 96 -8.91 -3.02 4.54
C GLN A 96 -10.01 -2.93 3.46
N LEU A 97 -9.81 -3.57 2.31
CA LEU A 97 -10.83 -3.65 1.27
C LEU A 97 -11.99 -4.58 1.72
N ARG A 98 -11.66 -5.76 2.22
CA ARG A 98 -12.67 -6.70 2.75
C ARG A 98 -13.48 -6.09 3.90
N GLY A 99 -12.83 -5.37 4.80
CA GLY A 99 -13.45 -4.73 5.95
C GLY A 99 -14.34 -3.53 5.60
N ARG A 100 -14.60 -3.25 4.33
CA ARG A 100 -15.63 -2.30 3.91
C ARG A 100 -17.03 -2.93 3.90
N SER A 101 -17.13 -4.25 3.79
CA SER A 101 -18.35 -5.02 3.99
C SER A 101 -18.41 -5.59 5.42
N GLY A 102 -19.59 -5.96 5.87
CA GLY A 102 -19.79 -6.57 7.18
C GLY A 102 -19.49 -5.63 8.35
N ARG A 103 -19.77 -4.34 8.22
CA ARG A 103 -19.57 -3.35 9.27
C ARG A 103 -20.78 -3.28 10.19
N GLN A 104 -20.56 -2.86 11.45
CA GLN A 104 -21.62 -2.62 12.45
C GLN A 104 -22.52 -3.82 12.71
N GLY A 105 -22.07 -5.04 12.39
CA GLY A 105 -22.87 -6.26 12.54
C GLY A 105 -23.71 -6.61 11.32
N ASP A 106 -23.70 -5.78 10.28
CA ASP A 106 -24.41 -6.04 9.03
C ASP A 106 -23.77 -7.22 8.26
N PRO A 107 -24.57 -7.98 7.49
CA PRO A 107 -24.04 -8.99 6.60
C PRO A 107 -23.18 -8.37 5.50
N GLY A 108 -22.26 -9.16 4.96
CA GLY A 108 -21.42 -8.73 3.84
C GLY A 108 -20.60 -9.86 3.26
N CYS A 109 -20.25 -9.74 2.00
CA CYS A 109 -19.45 -10.74 1.30
C CYS A 109 -18.28 -10.07 0.56
N SER A 110 -17.18 -10.78 0.40
CA SER A 110 -16.06 -10.31 -0.39
C SER A 110 -15.46 -11.46 -1.21
N GLN A 111 -15.22 -11.21 -2.48
CA GLN A 111 -14.61 -12.17 -3.38
C GLN A 111 -13.53 -11.52 -4.24
N PHE A 112 -12.42 -12.25 -4.49
CA PHE A 112 -11.35 -11.80 -5.35
C PHE A 112 -11.29 -12.67 -6.60
N PHE A 113 -11.31 -12.02 -7.75
CA PHE A 113 -11.06 -12.63 -9.05
C PHE A 113 -9.65 -12.26 -9.50
N LEU A 114 -8.81 -13.25 -9.69
CA LEU A 114 -7.40 -13.07 -9.94
C LEU A 114 -7.02 -13.71 -11.28
N SER A 115 -6.08 -13.08 -11.98
CA SER A 115 -5.45 -13.66 -13.15
C SER A 115 -4.05 -14.17 -12.79
N LEU A 116 -3.64 -15.29 -13.38
CA LEU A 116 -2.24 -15.78 -13.28
C LEU A 116 -1.23 -14.78 -13.88
N GLU A 117 -1.73 -13.80 -14.65
CA GLU A 117 -0.94 -12.72 -15.23
C GLU A 117 -0.80 -11.51 -14.31
N ASP A 118 -1.53 -11.46 -13.19
CA ASP A 118 -1.40 -10.38 -12.23
C ASP A 118 0.03 -10.33 -11.67
N ASP A 119 0.56 -9.12 -11.48
CA ASP A 119 1.96 -8.88 -11.10
C ASP A 119 2.39 -9.69 -9.86
N LEU A 120 1.53 -9.77 -8.86
CA LEU A 120 1.78 -10.56 -7.66
C LEU A 120 1.96 -12.05 -7.97
N LEU A 121 1.08 -12.63 -8.80
CA LEU A 121 1.14 -14.05 -9.15
C LEU A 121 2.28 -14.35 -10.11
N ARG A 122 2.57 -13.43 -11.02
CA ARG A 122 3.67 -13.52 -11.97
C ARG A 122 5.05 -13.59 -11.31
N LEU A 123 5.21 -12.90 -10.16
CA LEU A 123 6.46 -12.93 -9.38
C LEU A 123 6.71 -14.28 -8.67
N PHE A 124 5.67 -15.08 -8.43
CA PHE A 124 5.75 -16.28 -7.58
C PHE A 124 5.40 -17.59 -8.29
N ILE A 125 4.74 -17.51 -9.43
CA ILE A 125 4.45 -18.69 -10.25
C ILE A 125 5.60 -18.84 -11.24
N THR A 126 6.42 -19.88 -11.03
CA THR A 126 7.46 -20.24 -11.98
C THR A 126 6.83 -20.68 -13.30
N ASP A 127 7.54 -20.48 -14.42
CA ASP A 127 7.06 -20.85 -15.76
C ASP A 127 6.64 -22.32 -15.83
N SER A 128 7.35 -23.22 -15.12
CA SER A 128 7.01 -24.63 -15.02
C SER A 128 5.65 -24.89 -14.38
N ARG A 129 5.27 -24.12 -13.35
CA ARG A 129 3.96 -24.22 -12.70
C ARG A 129 2.87 -23.61 -13.57
N ARG A 130 3.18 -22.53 -14.28
CA ARG A 130 2.28 -21.91 -15.25
C ARG A 130 1.93 -22.90 -16.35
N ALA A 131 2.93 -23.53 -16.96
CA ALA A 131 2.74 -24.57 -17.97
C ALA A 131 1.95 -25.78 -17.44
N LEU A 132 2.10 -26.12 -16.15
CA LEU A 132 1.31 -27.17 -15.52
C LEU A 132 -0.18 -26.77 -15.42
N PHE A 133 -0.50 -25.55 -15.01
CA PHE A 133 -1.86 -25.05 -14.96
C PHE A 133 -2.51 -24.99 -16.34
N GLU A 134 -1.75 -24.55 -17.36
CA GLU A 134 -2.21 -24.55 -18.76
C GLU A 134 -2.48 -25.96 -19.29
N ARG A 135 -1.65 -26.94 -18.93
CA ARG A 135 -1.81 -28.37 -19.36
C ARG A 135 -2.98 -29.08 -18.68
N ILE A 136 -3.38 -28.68 -17.47
CA ILE A 136 -4.52 -29.27 -16.75
C ILE A 136 -5.86 -28.76 -17.33
N GLY A 137 -5.85 -27.99 -18.42
CA GLY A 137 -7.06 -27.54 -19.11
C GLY A 137 -7.75 -26.36 -18.41
N MET A 138 -7.01 -25.59 -17.63
CA MET A 138 -7.52 -24.48 -16.82
C MET A 138 -7.66 -23.18 -17.64
N GLY A 139 -8.06 -23.27 -18.91
CA GLY A 139 -8.11 -22.09 -19.79
C GLY A 139 -9.13 -21.05 -19.35
N ASP A 140 -10.38 -21.45 -19.04
CA ASP A 140 -11.51 -20.56 -18.75
C ASP A 140 -12.31 -20.94 -17.49
N GLU A 141 -11.92 -21.98 -16.77
CA GLU A 141 -12.64 -22.42 -15.58
C GLU A 141 -12.13 -21.75 -14.31
N HIS A 142 -13.06 -21.39 -13.41
CA HIS A 142 -12.75 -20.84 -12.11
C HIS A 142 -12.10 -21.89 -11.20
N ILE A 143 -10.88 -21.58 -10.73
CA ILE A 143 -10.15 -22.47 -9.84
C ILE A 143 -10.25 -21.91 -8.43
N GLU A 144 -11.02 -22.57 -7.59
CA GLU A 144 -11.03 -22.33 -6.16
C GLU A 144 -10.25 -23.46 -5.46
N HIS A 145 -8.99 -23.20 -5.13
CA HIS A 145 -8.19 -24.18 -4.41
C HIS A 145 -7.45 -23.56 -3.22
N ARG A 146 -7.56 -24.23 -2.08
CA ARG A 146 -6.92 -23.77 -0.83
C ARG A 146 -5.41 -23.61 -0.94
N MET A 147 -4.75 -24.43 -1.78
CA MET A 147 -3.30 -24.28 -2.04
C MET A 147 -2.97 -22.99 -2.75
N LEU A 148 -3.81 -22.53 -3.67
CA LEU A 148 -3.61 -21.26 -4.39
C LEU A 148 -3.69 -20.09 -3.41
N SER A 149 -4.69 -20.06 -2.57
CA SER A 149 -4.85 -19.04 -1.53
C SER A 149 -3.64 -18.98 -0.59
N ARG A 150 -3.14 -20.13 -0.14
CA ARG A 150 -1.91 -20.21 0.68
C ARG A 150 -0.67 -19.75 -0.09
N GLY A 151 -0.58 -20.08 -1.37
CA GLY A 151 0.50 -19.62 -2.25
C GLY A 151 0.55 -18.11 -2.34
N ILE A 152 -0.60 -17.47 -2.53
CA ILE A 152 -0.76 -16.01 -2.58
C ILE A 152 -0.38 -15.37 -1.24
N GLU A 153 -0.84 -15.92 -0.11
CA GLU A 153 -0.48 -15.42 1.22
C GLU A 153 1.02 -15.49 1.48
N ASN A 154 1.67 -16.58 1.09
CA ASN A 154 3.12 -16.72 1.21
C ASN A 154 3.87 -15.72 0.30
N ALA A 155 3.34 -15.48 -0.89
CA ALA A 155 3.86 -14.49 -1.81
C ALA A 155 3.82 -13.08 -1.19
N GLN A 156 2.66 -12.67 -0.68
CA GLN A 156 2.49 -11.39 -0.01
C GLN A 156 3.45 -11.25 1.17
N LYS A 157 3.59 -12.28 2.01
CA LYS A 157 4.51 -12.27 3.15
C LYS A 157 5.97 -12.07 2.74
N ARG A 158 6.40 -12.68 1.62
CA ARG A 158 7.77 -12.49 1.09
C ARG A 158 8.00 -11.06 0.63
N ILE A 159 7.04 -10.44 -0.06
CA ILE A 159 7.14 -9.04 -0.48
C ILE A 159 7.15 -8.12 0.74
N GLU A 160 6.28 -8.35 1.72
CA GLU A 160 6.24 -7.57 2.96
C GLU A 160 7.58 -7.63 3.69
N ASN A 161 8.19 -8.80 3.81
CA ASN A 161 9.50 -8.97 4.43
C ASN A 161 10.58 -8.22 3.63
N ARG A 162 10.63 -8.37 2.30
CA ARG A 162 11.58 -7.63 1.46
C ARG A 162 11.43 -6.11 1.62
N ASN A 163 10.20 -5.62 1.61
CA ASN A 163 9.93 -4.20 1.79
C ASN A 163 10.28 -3.71 3.20
N PHE A 164 10.15 -4.59 4.20
CA PHE A 164 10.60 -4.31 5.57
C PHE A 164 12.13 -4.19 5.62
N ASP A 165 12.87 -5.13 5.03
CA ASP A 165 14.33 -5.11 5.02
C ASP A 165 14.86 -3.87 4.29
N ILE A 166 14.25 -3.49 3.15
CA ILE A 166 14.63 -2.26 2.43
C ILE A 166 14.43 -1.03 3.33
N ARG A 167 13.28 -0.93 4.03
CA ARG A 167 13.03 0.19 4.93
C ARG A 167 13.97 0.20 6.13
N LYS A 168 14.30 -0.97 6.66
CA LYS A 168 15.25 -1.11 7.77
C LYS A 168 16.63 -0.60 7.36
N ASN A 169 17.14 -1.06 6.22
CA ASN A 169 18.43 -0.60 5.71
C ASN A 169 18.43 0.92 5.47
N LEU A 170 17.32 1.48 4.95
CA LEU A 170 17.21 2.92 4.73
C LEU A 170 17.28 3.71 6.06
N LEU A 171 16.63 3.20 7.12
CA LEU A 171 16.68 3.81 8.45
C LEU A 171 18.10 3.74 9.05
N GLU A 172 18.80 2.62 8.86
CA GLU A 172 20.18 2.48 9.34
C GLU A 172 21.12 3.53 8.70
N TYR A 173 20.93 3.84 7.41
CA TYR A 173 21.67 4.95 6.77
C TYR A 173 21.24 6.33 7.28
N ASP A 174 19.96 6.53 7.51
CA ASP A 174 19.42 7.80 8.00
C ASP A 174 19.87 8.07 9.45
N ASP A 175 19.99 7.04 10.28
CA ASP A 175 20.49 7.13 11.65
C ASP A 175 21.94 7.65 11.67
N VAL A 176 22.83 7.14 10.80
CA VAL A 176 24.21 7.64 10.68
C VAL A 176 24.25 9.12 10.29
N ALA A 177 23.43 9.50 9.31
CA ALA A 177 23.36 10.91 8.90
C ALA A 177 22.78 11.81 10.00
N ASN A 178 21.85 11.30 10.78
CA ASN A 178 21.24 12.01 11.91
C ASN A 178 22.22 12.18 13.07
N ASP A 179 23.02 11.15 13.37
CA ASP A 179 24.07 11.22 14.39
C ASP A 179 25.13 12.26 14.01
N GLN A 180 25.57 12.26 12.74
CA GLN A 180 26.50 13.28 12.23
C GLN A 180 25.91 14.70 12.35
N ARG A 181 24.65 14.86 11.97
CA ARG A 181 23.94 16.14 12.08
C ARG A 181 23.84 16.58 13.54
N SER A 182 23.47 15.68 14.43
CA SER A 182 23.35 15.94 15.87
C SER A 182 24.68 16.39 16.47
N ALA A 183 25.79 15.73 16.11
CA ALA A 183 27.13 16.11 16.55
C ALA A 183 27.52 17.50 16.06
N ILE A 184 27.25 17.84 14.78
CA ILE A 184 27.53 19.16 14.22
C ILE A 184 26.69 20.24 14.91
N TYR A 185 25.38 19.97 15.15
CA TYR A 185 24.53 20.93 15.84
C TYR A 185 24.89 21.10 17.31
N ALA A 186 25.34 20.07 18.01
CA ALA A 186 25.83 20.16 19.36
C ALA A 186 27.08 21.07 19.40
N LEU A 187 28.07 20.79 18.56
CA LEU A 187 29.27 21.63 18.44
C LEU A 187 28.93 23.08 18.07
N ARG A 188 28.00 23.29 17.15
CA ARG A 188 27.55 24.65 16.78
C ARG A 188 26.93 25.38 17.98
N ASN A 189 26.08 24.70 18.74
CA ASN A 189 25.44 25.31 19.91
C ASN A 189 26.48 25.62 21.01
N ASP A 190 27.39 24.70 21.26
CA ASP A 190 28.48 24.91 22.23
C ASP A 190 29.33 26.16 21.86
N LEU A 191 29.64 26.35 20.57
CA LEU A 191 30.36 27.52 20.09
C LEU A 191 29.54 28.83 20.16
N LEU A 192 28.21 28.74 20.01
CA LEU A 192 27.34 29.93 20.10
C LEU A 192 27.11 30.37 21.55
N ASP A 193 27.08 29.40 22.48
CA ASP A 193 26.83 29.64 23.90
C ASP A 193 28.14 29.95 24.68
N ALA A 194 29.33 29.73 24.06
CA ALA A 194 30.60 29.95 24.69
C ALA A 194 30.91 31.48 24.79
N GLU A 195 31.30 31.92 25.98
CA GLU A 195 31.78 33.31 26.21
C GLU A 195 33.15 33.58 25.57
N ASP A 196 33.99 32.52 25.47
CA ASP A 196 35.30 32.58 24.80
C ASP A 196 35.42 31.42 23.81
N ILE A 197 35.60 31.74 22.55
CA ILE A 197 35.66 30.78 21.43
C ILE A 197 37.12 30.44 21.10
N GLU A 198 38.09 31.21 21.54
CA GLU A 198 39.51 31.11 21.13
C GLU A 198 40.10 29.74 21.49
N GLU A 199 39.88 29.28 22.70
CA GLU A 199 40.37 27.97 23.18
C GLU A 199 39.76 26.80 22.39
N SER A 200 38.45 26.86 22.13
CA SER A 200 37.73 25.84 21.37
C SER A 200 38.17 25.76 19.91
N ILE A 201 38.39 26.93 19.27
CA ILE A 201 38.90 27.00 17.89
C ILE A 201 40.34 26.48 17.80
N ASN A 202 41.19 26.85 18.73
CA ASN A 202 42.56 26.37 18.76
C ASN A 202 42.64 24.87 18.95
N GLY A 203 41.77 24.29 19.81
CA GLY A 203 41.63 22.85 19.97
C GLY A 203 41.27 22.16 18.66
N LEU A 204 40.24 22.64 17.95
CA LEU A 204 39.82 22.10 16.65
C LEU A 204 40.91 22.17 15.58
N ILE A 205 41.68 23.28 15.54
CA ILE A 205 42.79 23.47 14.60
C ILE A 205 43.90 22.43 14.88
N ILE A 206 44.25 22.22 16.16
CA ILE A 206 45.28 21.27 16.55
C ILE A 206 44.83 19.84 16.19
N ASP A 207 43.58 19.47 16.45
CA ASP A 207 43.05 18.15 16.13
C ASP A 207 43.04 17.90 14.62
N GLN A 208 42.63 18.87 13.82
CA GLN A 208 42.67 18.77 12.36
C GLN A 208 44.08 18.65 11.83
N PHE A 209 45.01 19.42 12.38
CA PHE A 209 46.41 19.34 12.00
C PHE A 209 47.01 17.97 12.33
N ASN A 210 46.74 17.43 13.52
CA ASN A 210 47.17 16.09 13.92
C ASN A 210 46.60 15.01 13.00
N ASN A 211 45.32 15.10 12.64
CA ASN A 211 44.67 14.20 11.69
C ASN A 211 45.32 14.20 10.31
N ILE A 212 45.59 15.39 9.77
CA ILE A 212 46.29 15.55 8.47
C ILE A 212 47.69 14.94 8.51
N VAL A 213 48.44 15.19 9.59
CA VAL A 213 49.78 14.63 9.77
C VAL A 213 49.72 13.10 9.86
N ALA A 214 48.78 12.56 10.64
CA ALA A 214 48.61 11.11 10.78
C ALA A 214 48.27 10.42 9.44
N VAL A 215 47.37 11.00 8.67
CA VAL A 215 47.01 10.50 7.33
C VAL A 215 48.20 10.60 6.38
N SER A 216 48.91 11.73 6.35
CA SER A 216 50.06 11.90 5.49
C SER A 216 51.20 10.96 5.85
N TYR A 217 51.43 10.71 7.13
CA TYR A 217 52.42 9.73 7.60
C TYR A 217 52.09 8.29 7.15
N THR A 218 50.85 7.87 7.24
CA THR A 218 50.44 6.55 6.77
C THR A 218 50.60 6.37 5.27
N HIS A 219 50.34 7.40 4.47
CA HIS A 219 50.54 7.35 3.02
C HIS A 219 52.03 7.34 2.62
N LEU A 220 52.88 8.04 3.35
CA LEU A 220 54.32 8.05 3.08
C LEU A 220 55.04 6.76 3.50
N THR A 221 54.49 6.03 4.49
CA THR A 221 55.10 4.81 5.03
C THR A 221 54.55 3.52 4.43
N LEU A 222 53.50 3.57 3.59
CA LEU A 222 53.06 2.39 2.87
C LEU A 222 54.15 1.93 1.87
N PRO A 223 54.65 0.67 1.99
CA PRO A 223 55.62 0.15 1.02
C PRO A 223 54.96 0.14 -0.36
N THR A 224 55.47 0.96 -1.26
CA THR A 224 55.20 0.77 -2.69
C THR A 224 55.69 -0.59 -3.06
N LYS A 225 54.79 -1.58 -3.27
CA LYS A 225 55.13 -2.83 -3.88
C LYS A 225 55.68 -2.52 -5.28
N ALA A 226 56.96 -2.71 -5.44
CA ALA A 226 57.59 -2.82 -6.75
C ALA A 226 57.06 -4.04 -7.50
#